data_35e74c09deaa8434348402cad13606f6
#
_entry.id   35e74c09deaa8434348402cad13606f6
#
_cell.length_a   1.000
_cell.length_b   1.000
_cell.length_c   1.000
_cell.angle_alpha   90.00
_cell.angle_beta   90.00
_cell.angle_gamma   90.00
#
_symmetry.space_group_name_H-M   'P 1'
#
loop_
_entity.id
_entity.type
_entity.pdbx_description
1 polymer ?
#
loop_
_entity_poly.entity_id
_entity_poly.type
_entity_poly.pdbx_seq_one_letter_code
_entity_poly.pdbx_strand_id
1 'polypeptide(L)'
;GERRAFRICFKWLVENHFDNVKALVELIPEYGRYDDWMCLLDSKASEVVSVQIKKQLETDICNMEQGREISLLAKWLPSCNASSSKTKQYSKIVCNMLGLKESEYRKTLSTLRAYLNVVEVKMSAGEWEDINYSNLPSRANLLYGNAFLRNDEERRRAFLSKLSRGDVTINASTLFPSDIVHKYYQASSKRRCELGNFDDTLEGLWNSLPNFIEGDNSTLVVRDGSGSMDTTVGN
;
A
#
# COMPACT_ATOMS: atom_id res chain seq x y z
N GLY A 1 -8.04 3.02 -6.55
CA GLY A 1 -9.44 2.63 -6.60
C GLY A 1 -10.16 2.96 -5.31
N GLU A 2 -11.48 3.03 -5.35
CA GLU A 2 -12.32 3.43 -4.22
C GLU A 2 -12.52 2.27 -3.23
N ARG A 3 -11.51 2.02 -2.43
CA ARG A 3 -11.46 0.87 -1.50
C ARG A 3 -12.55 0.89 -0.43
N ARG A 4 -12.94 2.08 0.03
CA ARG A 4 -14.00 2.22 1.02
C ARG A 4 -15.34 1.73 0.45
N ALA A 5 -15.67 2.14 -0.78
CA ALA A 5 -16.86 1.67 -1.48
C ALA A 5 -16.83 0.15 -1.65
N PHE A 6 -15.70 -0.41 -2.11
CA PHE A 6 -15.53 -1.85 -2.25
C PHE A 6 -15.82 -2.59 -0.93
N ARG A 7 -15.21 -2.17 0.18
CA ARG A 7 -15.40 -2.81 1.49
C ARG A 7 -16.86 -2.74 1.98
N ILE A 8 -17.51 -1.59 1.78
CA ILE A 8 -18.92 -1.39 2.17
C ILE A 8 -19.83 -2.29 1.33
N CYS A 9 -19.68 -2.27 0.01
CA CYS A 9 -20.49 -3.06 -0.91
C CYS A 9 -20.28 -4.57 -0.68
N PHE A 10 -19.03 -5.01 -0.52
CA PHE A 10 -18.74 -6.42 -0.29
C PHE A 10 -19.27 -6.92 1.06
N LYS A 11 -19.14 -6.10 2.11
CA LYS A 11 -19.73 -6.42 3.42
C LYS A 11 -21.26 -6.55 3.34
N TRP A 12 -21.91 -5.63 2.63
CA TRP A 12 -23.35 -5.69 2.40
C TRP A 12 -23.76 -6.97 1.65
N LEU A 13 -23.00 -7.34 0.59
CA LEU A 13 -23.23 -8.59 -0.14
C LEU A 13 -23.09 -9.82 0.75
N VAL A 14 -22.08 -9.85 1.61
CA VAL A 14 -21.87 -10.96 2.57
C VAL A 14 -23.04 -11.05 3.56
N GLU A 15 -23.57 -9.92 4.02
CA GLU A 15 -24.68 -9.91 4.96
C GLU A 15 -26.01 -10.36 4.34
N ASN A 16 -26.27 -10.00 3.07
CA ASN A 16 -27.56 -10.19 2.41
C ASN A 16 -27.58 -11.34 1.38
N HIS A 17 -26.44 -11.72 0.80
CA HIS A 17 -26.31 -12.68 -0.31
C HIS A 17 -25.13 -13.64 -0.10
N PHE A 18 -24.88 -14.08 1.12
CA PHE A 18 -23.67 -14.83 1.49
C PHE A 18 -23.43 -16.06 0.62
N ASP A 19 -24.44 -16.89 0.37
CA ASP A 19 -24.31 -18.13 -0.40
C ASP A 19 -23.85 -17.87 -1.84
N ASN A 20 -24.22 -16.72 -2.41
CA ASN A 20 -23.82 -16.34 -3.76
C ASN A 20 -22.42 -15.78 -3.82
N VAL A 21 -21.92 -15.16 -2.74
CA VAL A 21 -20.63 -14.44 -2.75
C VAL A 21 -19.53 -15.13 -1.96
N LYS A 22 -19.81 -16.17 -1.19
CA LYS A 22 -18.81 -16.88 -0.38
C LYS A 22 -17.60 -17.37 -1.18
N ALA A 23 -17.83 -17.85 -2.41
CA ALA A 23 -16.76 -18.28 -3.31
C ALA A 23 -15.89 -17.11 -3.82
N LEU A 24 -16.42 -15.88 -3.82
CA LEU A 24 -15.71 -14.68 -4.26
C LEU A 24 -14.74 -14.12 -3.20
N VAL A 25 -14.85 -14.59 -1.96
CA VAL A 25 -13.97 -14.14 -0.86
C VAL A 25 -12.51 -14.44 -1.15
N GLU A 26 -12.21 -15.53 -1.82
CA GLU A 26 -10.83 -15.90 -2.21
C GLU A 26 -10.25 -14.94 -3.25
N LEU A 27 -11.09 -14.30 -4.08
CA LEU A 27 -10.68 -13.38 -5.14
C LEU A 27 -10.41 -11.95 -4.62
N ILE A 28 -10.75 -11.65 -3.36
CA ILE A 28 -10.57 -10.31 -2.79
C ILE A 28 -9.12 -9.80 -2.94
N PRO A 29 -8.05 -10.59 -2.68
CA PRO A 29 -6.68 -10.11 -2.86
C PRO A 29 -6.29 -9.83 -4.30
N GLU A 30 -6.92 -10.47 -5.27
CA GLU A 30 -6.67 -10.27 -6.71
C GLU A 30 -7.24 -8.92 -7.19
N TYR A 31 -8.48 -8.60 -6.83
CA TYR A 31 -9.16 -7.36 -7.23
C TYR A 31 -8.98 -6.21 -6.23
N GLY A 32 -8.45 -6.49 -5.05
CA GLY A 32 -8.19 -5.55 -3.97
C GLY A 32 -6.83 -5.78 -3.32
N ARG A 33 -6.85 -5.99 -2.00
CA ARG A 33 -5.66 -6.33 -1.20
C ARG A 33 -6.01 -7.31 -0.10
N TYR A 34 -5.01 -7.99 0.43
CA TYR A 34 -5.18 -8.92 1.57
C TYR A 34 -5.78 -8.26 2.81
N ASP A 35 -5.52 -6.97 3.07
CA ASP A 35 -6.14 -6.26 4.22
C ASP A 35 -7.64 -5.95 4.02
N ASP A 36 -8.18 -6.15 2.83
CA ASP A 36 -9.61 -6.02 2.60
C ASP A 36 -10.40 -7.18 3.22
N TRP A 37 -9.77 -8.33 3.46
CA TRP A 37 -10.37 -9.40 4.26
C TRP A 37 -10.70 -8.98 5.71
N MET A 38 -9.96 -8.01 6.26
CA MET A 38 -10.13 -7.59 7.65
C MET A 38 -11.53 -7.01 7.93
N CYS A 39 -12.19 -6.43 6.93
CA CYS A 39 -13.55 -5.92 7.11
C CYS A 39 -14.61 -7.01 7.23
N LEU A 40 -14.27 -8.27 6.95
CA LEU A 40 -15.17 -9.42 6.99
C LEU A 40 -14.97 -10.30 8.24
N LEU A 41 -13.98 -10.02 9.08
CA LEU A 41 -13.67 -10.84 10.26
C LEU A 41 -14.78 -10.86 11.31
N ASP A 42 -15.67 -9.88 11.30
CA ASP A 42 -16.85 -9.74 12.16
C ASP A 42 -18.17 -10.06 11.45
N SER A 43 -18.12 -10.79 10.32
CA SER A 43 -19.28 -11.11 9.48
C SER A 43 -19.48 -12.62 9.30
N LYS A 44 -20.55 -13.01 8.59
CA LYS A 44 -20.82 -14.41 8.20
C LYS A 44 -19.67 -15.05 7.39
N ALA A 45 -18.82 -14.23 6.74
CA ALA A 45 -17.68 -14.71 5.96
C ALA A 45 -16.42 -14.98 6.82
N SER A 46 -16.46 -14.73 8.11
CA SER A 46 -15.32 -14.86 9.01
C SER A 46 -14.60 -16.22 8.90
N GLU A 47 -15.35 -17.31 8.87
CA GLU A 47 -14.81 -18.65 8.73
C GLU A 47 -14.14 -18.86 7.35
N VAL A 48 -14.79 -18.41 6.28
CA VAL A 48 -14.23 -18.51 4.91
C VAL A 48 -12.94 -17.71 4.82
N VAL A 49 -12.91 -16.48 5.35
CA VAL A 49 -11.70 -15.65 5.41
C VAL A 49 -10.59 -16.36 6.19
N SER A 50 -10.91 -16.99 7.32
CA SER A 50 -9.96 -17.75 8.14
C SER A 50 -9.30 -18.87 7.34
N VAL A 51 -10.09 -19.64 6.62
CA VAL A 51 -9.59 -20.73 5.75
C VAL A 51 -8.65 -20.18 4.67
N GLN A 52 -9.02 -19.06 4.03
CA GLN A 52 -8.20 -18.45 2.98
C GLN A 52 -6.88 -17.89 3.54
N ILE A 53 -6.92 -17.20 4.69
CA ILE A 53 -5.70 -16.69 5.34
C ILE A 53 -4.77 -17.85 5.69
N LYS A 54 -5.30 -18.92 6.28
CA LYS A 54 -4.52 -20.10 6.66
C LYS A 54 -3.89 -20.77 5.46
N LYS A 55 -4.67 -21.06 4.42
CA LYS A 55 -4.20 -21.66 3.16
C LYS A 55 -3.08 -20.84 2.53
N GLN A 56 -3.27 -19.52 2.42
CA GLN A 56 -2.28 -18.64 1.82
C GLN A 56 -1.02 -18.54 2.67
N LEU A 57 -1.15 -18.47 4.00
CA LEU A 57 -0.02 -18.40 4.91
C LEU A 57 0.84 -19.67 4.84
N GLU A 58 0.21 -20.84 4.81
CA GLU A 58 0.89 -22.14 4.64
C GLU A 58 1.60 -22.21 3.28
N THR A 59 0.96 -21.73 2.21
CA THR A 59 1.57 -21.63 0.88
C THR A 59 2.78 -20.72 0.87
N ASP A 60 2.68 -19.54 1.50
CA ASP A 60 3.78 -18.58 1.57
C ASP A 60 4.98 -19.14 2.36
N ILE A 61 4.73 -19.83 3.47
CA ILE A 61 5.78 -20.48 4.25
C ILE A 61 6.49 -21.54 3.39
N CYS A 62 5.74 -22.44 2.75
CA CYS A 62 6.29 -23.47 1.90
C CYS A 62 7.10 -22.88 0.71
N ASN A 63 6.59 -21.84 0.08
CA ASN A 63 7.29 -21.16 -1.02
C ASN A 63 8.58 -20.50 -0.54
N MET A 64 8.56 -19.83 0.62
CA MET A 64 9.75 -19.24 1.22
C MET A 64 10.82 -20.29 1.50
N GLU A 65 10.47 -21.44 2.08
CA GLU A 65 11.39 -22.53 2.36
C GLU A 65 12.02 -23.12 1.08
N GLN A 66 11.32 -23.01 -0.03
CA GLN A 66 11.80 -23.45 -1.35
C GLN A 66 12.49 -22.33 -2.15
N GLY A 67 12.70 -21.16 -1.58
CA GLY A 67 13.30 -20.01 -2.26
C GLY A 67 12.43 -19.41 -3.37
N ARG A 68 11.12 -19.66 -3.35
CA ARG A 68 10.15 -19.15 -4.33
C ARG A 68 9.50 -17.86 -3.86
N GLU A 69 8.90 -17.12 -4.79
CA GLU A 69 8.13 -15.92 -4.49
C GLU A 69 6.94 -16.23 -3.56
N ILE A 70 6.68 -15.34 -2.64
CA ILE A 70 5.55 -15.39 -1.72
C ILE A 70 4.59 -14.22 -1.95
N SER A 71 3.37 -14.39 -1.50
CA SER A 71 2.33 -13.35 -1.61
C SER A 71 2.59 -12.17 -0.67
N LEU A 72 1.84 -11.09 -0.88
CA LEU A 72 1.88 -9.93 0.01
C LEU A 72 1.02 -10.10 1.29
N LEU A 73 0.51 -11.30 1.57
CA LEU A 73 -0.34 -11.53 2.75
C LEU A 73 0.34 -11.06 4.04
N ALA A 74 1.57 -11.50 4.29
CA ALA A 74 2.29 -11.15 5.51
C ALA A 74 2.49 -9.64 5.69
N LYS A 75 2.67 -8.89 4.59
CA LYS A 75 2.74 -7.42 4.61
C LYS A 75 1.45 -6.80 5.15
N TRP A 76 0.30 -7.34 4.77
CA TRP A 76 -1.01 -6.74 5.05
C TRP A 76 -1.72 -7.30 6.28
N LEU A 77 -1.29 -8.45 6.79
CA LEU A 77 -1.84 -8.98 8.05
C LEU A 77 -1.55 -8.03 9.23
N PRO A 78 -2.51 -7.88 10.16
CA PRO A 78 -2.39 -6.92 11.26
C PRO A 78 -1.28 -7.33 12.24
N SER A 79 -0.48 -6.36 12.68
CA SER A 79 0.58 -6.58 13.68
C SER A 79 0.04 -6.45 15.09
N CYS A 80 0.45 -7.33 15.99
CA CYS A 80 0.03 -7.33 17.40
C CYS A 80 0.54 -6.11 18.17
N ASN A 81 1.67 -5.54 17.77
CA ASN A 81 2.30 -4.36 18.38
C ASN A 81 1.98 -3.05 17.65
N ALA A 82 0.97 -3.04 16.78
CA ALA A 82 0.55 -1.81 16.09
C ALA A 82 0.10 -0.72 17.08
N SER A 83 0.23 0.55 16.71
CA SER A 83 -0.28 1.68 17.51
C SER A 83 -1.80 1.72 17.55
N SER A 84 -2.47 1.35 16.47
CA SER A 84 -3.93 1.32 16.35
C SER A 84 -4.56 0.21 17.20
N SER A 85 -5.50 0.56 18.07
CA SER A 85 -6.28 -0.39 18.88
C SER A 85 -7.09 -1.36 18.01
N LYS A 86 -7.66 -0.88 16.91
CA LYS A 86 -8.41 -1.69 15.96
C LYS A 86 -7.51 -2.72 15.26
N THR A 87 -6.29 -2.35 14.90
CA THR A 87 -5.32 -3.27 14.30
C THR A 87 -4.93 -4.38 15.29
N LYS A 88 -4.72 -4.02 16.57
CA LYS A 88 -4.47 -5.00 17.65
C LYS A 88 -5.63 -5.95 17.85
N GLN A 89 -6.86 -5.45 17.77
CA GLN A 89 -8.06 -6.30 17.86
C GLN A 89 -8.12 -7.30 16.71
N TYR A 90 -7.89 -6.85 15.48
CA TYR A 90 -7.85 -7.74 14.32
C TYR A 90 -6.70 -8.76 14.42
N SER A 91 -5.53 -8.38 14.91
CA SER A 91 -4.43 -9.34 15.09
C SER A 91 -4.80 -10.47 16.08
N LYS A 92 -5.48 -10.14 17.17
CA LYS A 92 -5.98 -11.16 18.14
C LYS A 92 -7.00 -12.11 17.51
N ILE A 93 -7.92 -11.55 16.69
CA ILE A 93 -8.91 -12.37 15.98
C ILE A 93 -8.17 -13.33 15.04
N VAL A 94 -7.22 -12.82 14.24
CA VAL A 94 -6.44 -13.64 13.29
C VAL A 94 -5.61 -14.70 14.03
N CYS A 95 -4.95 -14.37 15.14
CA CYS A 95 -4.23 -15.35 15.95
C CYS A 95 -5.14 -16.49 16.41
N ASN A 96 -6.32 -16.15 16.95
CA ASN A 96 -7.28 -17.15 17.41
C ASN A 96 -7.79 -18.04 16.28
N MET A 97 -8.11 -17.44 15.11
CA MET A 97 -8.58 -18.16 13.93
C MET A 97 -7.52 -19.15 13.40
N LEU A 98 -6.24 -18.76 13.45
CA LEU A 98 -5.12 -19.59 13.02
C LEU A 98 -4.70 -20.63 14.08
N GLY A 99 -5.22 -20.53 15.29
CA GLY A 99 -4.79 -21.37 16.43
C GLY A 99 -3.36 -21.10 16.88
N LEU A 100 -2.82 -19.90 16.60
CA LEU A 100 -1.46 -19.51 16.93
C LEU A 100 -1.39 -18.65 18.19
N LYS A 101 -0.34 -18.86 18.99
CA LYS A 101 0.03 -17.91 20.04
C LYS A 101 0.52 -16.61 19.41
N GLU A 102 0.33 -15.48 20.10
CA GLU A 102 0.78 -14.16 19.61
C GLU A 102 2.28 -14.16 19.28
N SER A 103 3.10 -14.83 20.07
CA SER A 103 4.55 -14.94 19.84
C SER A 103 4.90 -15.68 18.54
N GLU A 104 4.17 -16.76 18.26
CA GLU A 104 4.35 -17.59 17.05
C GLU A 104 3.91 -16.79 15.81
N TYR A 105 2.73 -16.17 15.87
CA TYR A 105 2.21 -15.30 14.81
C TYR A 105 3.18 -14.16 14.48
N ARG A 106 3.70 -13.46 15.50
CA ARG A 106 4.68 -12.38 15.33
C ARG A 106 5.96 -12.89 14.67
N LYS A 107 6.48 -14.03 15.10
CA LYS A 107 7.68 -14.64 14.51
C LYS A 107 7.45 -14.99 13.04
N THR A 108 6.34 -15.65 12.72
CA THR A 108 5.96 -15.99 11.34
C THR A 108 5.88 -14.74 10.45
N LEU A 109 5.14 -13.71 10.88
CA LEU A 109 5.05 -12.47 10.10
C LEU A 109 6.40 -11.77 9.94
N SER A 110 7.24 -11.75 10.98
CA SER A 110 8.58 -11.15 10.91
C SER A 110 9.44 -11.85 9.87
N THR A 111 9.46 -13.19 9.89
CA THR A 111 10.23 -13.99 8.93
C THR A 111 9.75 -13.77 7.49
N LEU A 112 8.44 -13.85 7.23
CA LEU A 112 7.90 -13.63 5.89
C LEU A 112 8.09 -12.19 5.38
N ARG A 113 7.98 -11.19 6.27
CA ARG A 113 8.23 -9.78 5.92
C ARG A 113 9.69 -9.51 5.60
N ALA A 114 10.62 -10.15 6.30
CA ALA A 114 12.05 -10.09 5.98
C ALA A 114 12.31 -10.71 4.60
N TYR A 115 11.71 -11.88 4.32
CA TYR A 115 11.82 -12.53 3.01
C TYR A 115 11.25 -11.66 1.87
N LEU A 116 10.11 -11.00 2.09
CA LEU A 116 9.50 -10.04 1.16
C LEU A 116 10.35 -8.78 0.93
N ASN A 117 11.41 -8.60 1.73
CA ASN A 117 12.26 -7.41 1.66
C ASN A 117 11.47 -6.09 1.75
N VAL A 118 10.49 -6.06 2.64
CA VAL A 118 9.60 -4.90 2.83
C VAL A 118 10.40 -3.72 3.34
N VAL A 119 10.34 -2.59 2.62
CA VAL A 119 11.15 -1.40 2.93
C VAL A 119 10.93 -0.88 4.36
N GLU A 120 9.71 -1.00 4.89
CA GLU A 120 9.36 -0.58 6.25
C GLU A 120 10.12 -1.40 7.33
N VAL A 121 10.52 -2.63 7.03
CA VAL A 121 11.35 -3.45 7.94
C VAL A 121 12.74 -2.85 8.03
N LYS A 122 13.38 -2.56 6.90
CA LYS A 122 14.71 -1.91 6.84
C LYS A 122 14.71 -0.55 7.51
N MET A 123 13.69 0.27 7.23
CA MET A 123 13.51 1.58 7.89
C MET A 123 13.41 1.45 9.41
N SER A 124 12.68 0.44 9.90
CA SER A 124 12.51 0.21 11.35
C SER A 124 13.77 -0.35 12.01
N ALA A 125 14.58 -1.09 11.28
CA ALA A 125 15.87 -1.62 11.74
C ALA A 125 17.00 -0.58 11.67
N GLY A 126 16.78 0.56 10.98
CA GLY A 126 17.82 1.55 10.73
C GLY A 126 18.79 1.18 9.59
N GLU A 127 18.46 0.15 8.83
CA GLU A 127 19.26 -0.40 7.72
C GLU A 127 19.02 0.40 6.43
N TRP A 128 19.23 1.72 6.49
CA TRP A 128 18.95 2.62 5.38
C TRP A 128 19.84 2.37 4.15
N GLU A 129 21.09 1.98 4.38
CA GLU A 129 22.07 1.66 3.35
C GLU A 129 21.69 0.46 2.47
N ASP A 130 20.88 -0.46 3.01
CA ASP A 130 20.39 -1.65 2.29
C ASP A 130 19.16 -1.36 1.41
N ILE A 131 18.64 -0.13 1.45
CA ILE A 131 17.48 0.26 0.63
C ILE A 131 17.93 0.51 -0.80
N ASN A 132 17.36 -0.23 -1.75
CA ASN A 132 17.53 0.03 -3.18
C ASN A 132 16.42 0.97 -3.69
N TYR A 133 16.75 2.23 -3.93
CA TYR A 133 15.81 3.26 -4.35
C TYR A 133 15.17 3.02 -5.72
N SER A 134 15.85 2.33 -6.64
CA SER A 134 15.30 2.00 -7.96
C SER A 134 14.19 0.95 -7.91
N ASN A 135 14.23 0.06 -6.90
CA ASN A 135 13.29 -1.05 -6.77
C ASN A 135 12.12 -0.77 -5.80
N LEU A 136 12.05 0.47 -5.28
CA LEU A 136 10.98 0.81 -4.35
C LEU A 136 9.61 0.87 -5.07
N PRO A 137 8.55 0.37 -4.43
CA PRO A 137 7.19 0.59 -4.90
C PRO A 137 6.87 2.08 -5.01
N SER A 138 6.08 2.46 -6.01
CA SER A 138 5.66 3.84 -6.27
C SER A 138 5.16 4.57 -5.03
N ARG A 139 4.29 3.92 -4.27
CA ARG A 139 3.71 4.47 -3.05
C ARG A 139 4.72 4.66 -1.93
N ALA A 140 5.73 3.79 -1.82
CA ALA A 140 6.80 3.93 -0.83
C ALA A 140 7.67 5.16 -1.12
N ASN A 141 8.02 5.41 -2.39
CA ASN A 141 8.72 6.63 -2.79
C ASN A 141 7.92 7.89 -2.44
N LEU A 142 6.61 7.89 -2.71
CA LEU A 142 5.73 9.02 -2.42
C LEU A 142 5.58 9.28 -0.91
N LEU A 143 5.46 8.23 -0.09
CA LEU A 143 5.19 8.35 1.35
C LEU A 143 6.45 8.62 2.15
N TYR A 144 7.56 7.98 1.80
CA TYR A 144 8.78 7.97 2.63
C TYR A 144 9.91 8.86 2.08
N GLY A 145 9.69 9.63 1.00
CA GLY A 145 10.69 10.51 0.40
C GLY A 145 11.43 11.37 1.43
N ASN A 146 10.69 12.02 2.33
CA ASN A 146 11.25 12.85 3.40
C ASN A 146 12.00 12.02 4.48
N ALA A 147 11.58 10.78 4.73
CA ALA A 147 12.28 9.90 5.67
C ALA A 147 13.63 9.44 5.08
N PHE A 148 13.68 9.13 3.79
CA PHE A 148 14.92 8.81 3.10
C PHE A 148 15.90 9.98 3.11
N LEU A 149 15.44 11.20 2.83
CA LEU A 149 16.30 12.39 2.89
C LEU A 149 16.82 12.68 4.30
N ARG A 150 16.06 12.38 5.35
CA ARG A 150 16.52 12.62 6.74
C ARG A 150 17.52 11.59 7.24
N ASN A 151 17.42 10.34 6.81
CA ASN A 151 18.18 9.23 7.39
C ASN A 151 19.25 8.67 6.43
N ASP A 152 19.19 8.98 5.14
CA ASP A 152 20.13 8.54 4.10
C ASP A 152 20.30 9.63 3.03
N GLU A 153 20.59 10.85 3.47
CA GLU A 153 20.57 12.04 2.62
C GLU A 153 21.51 11.92 1.41
N GLU A 154 22.76 11.52 1.64
CA GLU A 154 23.77 11.46 0.59
C GLU A 154 23.38 10.51 -0.54
N ARG A 155 23.03 9.26 -0.21
CA ARG A 155 22.62 8.26 -1.20
C ARG A 155 21.31 8.65 -1.88
N ARG A 156 20.35 9.21 -1.13
CA ARG A 156 19.07 9.65 -1.70
C ARG A 156 19.29 10.82 -2.68
N ARG A 157 20.09 11.83 -2.33
CA ARG A 157 20.41 12.95 -3.24
C ARG A 157 21.18 12.48 -4.48
N ALA A 158 22.13 11.55 -4.32
CA ALA A 158 22.83 10.96 -5.45
C ALA A 158 21.86 10.20 -6.39
N PHE A 159 20.90 9.46 -5.85
CA PHE A 159 19.85 8.80 -6.63
C PHE A 159 18.99 9.81 -7.40
N LEU A 160 18.49 10.87 -6.72
CA LEU A 160 17.65 11.90 -7.34
C LEU A 160 18.42 12.68 -8.43
N SER A 161 19.71 12.94 -8.24
CA SER A 161 20.58 13.56 -9.27
C SER A 161 20.76 12.65 -10.48
N LYS A 162 20.87 11.33 -10.31
CA LYS A 162 20.89 10.37 -11.43
C LYS A 162 19.52 10.29 -12.12
N LEU A 163 18.44 10.35 -11.34
CA LEU A 163 17.07 10.35 -11.85
C LEU A 163 16.79 11.56 -12.75
N SER A 164 17.21 12.77 -12.33
CA SER A 164 17.03 13.99 -13.12
C SER A 164 17.81 13.97 -14.45
N ARG A 165 18.91 13.21 -14.54
CA ARG A 165 19.69 12.99 -15.76
C ARG A 165 19.18 11.84 -16.63
N GLY A 166 18.23 11.06 -16.14
CA GLY A 166 17.72 9.88 -16.83
C GLY A 166 18.59 8.63 -16.71
N ASP A 167 19.63 8.65 -15.83
CA ASP A 167 20.53 7.51 -15.64
C ASP A 167 19.87 6.36 -14.86
N VAL A 168 18.84 6.65 -14.09
CA VAL A 168 18.03 5.68 -13.33
C VAL A 168 16.55 6.02 -13.46
N THR A 169 15.69 5.07 -13.10
CA THR A 169 14.24 5.24 -13.11
C THR A 169 13.66 5.13 -11.69
N ILE A 170 12.53 5.79 -11.47
CA ILE A 170 11.71 5.66 -10.26
C ILE A 170 10.37 5.06 -10.64
N ASN A 171 9.89 4.10 -9.86
CA ASN A 171 8.59 3.48 -10.16
C ASN A 171 7.44 4.44 -9.79
N ALA A 172 6.60 4.79 -10.75
CA ALA A 172 5.38 5.58 -10.59
C ALA A 172 4.12 4.89 -11.13
N SER A 173 4.22 3.62 -11.56
CA SER A 173 3.18 2.88 -12.28
C SER A 173 1.83 2.76 -11.58
N THR A 174 1.80 2.88 -10.25
CA THR A 174 0.57 2.77 -9.43
C THR A 174 0.09 4.11 -8.87
N LEU A 175 0.70 5.22 -9.28
CA LEU A 175 0.31 6.56 -8.87
C LEU A 175 -0.56 7.23 -9.93
N PHE A 176 -1.46 8.08 -9.46
CA PHE A 176 -2.20 9.02 -10.29
C PHE A 176 -1.58 10.42 -10.15
N PRO A 177 -1.74 11.30 -11.15
CA PRO A 177 -1.31 12.70 -11.04
C PRO A 177 -1.80 13.38 -9.77
N SER A 178 -3.04 13.10 -9.36
CA SER A 178 -3.64 13.62 -8.12
C SER A 178 -2.90 13.20 -6.85
N ASP A 179 -2.31 12.00 -6.79
CA ASP A 179 -1.54 11.56 -5.61
C ASP A 179 -0.31 12.46 -5.39
N ILE A 180 0.36 12.88 -6.46
CA ILE A 180 1.55 13.73 -6.43
C ILE A 180 1.15 15.18 -6.11
N VAL A 181 0.15 15.71 -6.81
CA VAL A 181 -0.36 17.07 -6.59
C VAL A 181 -0.82 17.27 -5.14
N HIS A 182 -1.51 16.29 -4.56
CA HIS A 182 -1.92 16.33 -3.15
C HIS A 182 -0.72 16.49 -2.19
N LYS A 183 0.44 15.93 -2.52
CA LYS A 183 1.65 16.09 -1.68
C LYS A 183 2.16 17.53 -1.68
N TYR A 184 2.12 18.20 -2.81
CA TYR A 184 2.47 19.62 -2.88
C TYR A 184 1.51 20.49 -2.07
N TYR A 185 0.20 20.21 -2.10
CA TYR A 185 -0.80 20.94 -1.30
C TYR A 185 -0.69 20.67 0.19
N GLN A 186 -0.33 19.45 0.62
CA GLN A 186 -0.14 19.12 2.04
C GLN A 186 1.10 19.79 2.65
N ALA A 187 2.10 20.13 1.84
CA ALA A 187 3.29 20.83 2.27
C ALA A 187 3.05 22.32 2.52
N SER A 188 1.95 22.89 2.03
CA SER A 188 1.59 24.30 2.23
C SER A 188 0.69 24.48 3.47
N SER A 189 0.80 25.65 4.13
CA SER A 189 0.02 25.96 5.33
C SER A 189 -1.49 25.98 5.02
N LYS A 190 -2.29 25.48 5.95
CA LYS A 190 -3.73 25.19 5.90
C LYS A 190 -4.69 26.35 5.49
N ARG A 191 -4.21 27.51 5.05
CA ARG A 191 -5.06 28.70 4.80
C ARG A 191 -5.01 29.27 3.37
N ARG A 192 -4.09 28.82 2.52
CA ARG A 192 -4.02 29.20 1.12
C ARG A 192 -3.55 28.00 0.31
N CYS A 193 -4.16 27.76 -0.85
CA CYS A 193 -3.74 26.77 -1.83
C CYS A 193 -2.40 27.20 -2.51
N GLU A 194 -1.36 27.37 -1.71
CA GLU A 194 -0.02 27.63 -2.21
C GLU A 194 0.66 26.28 -2.42
N LEU A 195 1.23 26.08 -3.60
CA LEU A 195 2.06 24.91 -3.87
C LEU A 195 3.28 24.94 -2.93
N GLY A 196 3.63 23.78 -2.39
CA GLY A 196 4.88 23.62 -1.64
C GLY A 196 6.12 23.91 -2.47
N ASN A 197 7.27 23.98 -1.82
CA ASN A 197 8.54 24.14 -2.51
C ASN A 197 8.81 22.98 -3.47
N PHE A 198 9.64 23.21 -4.47
CA PHE A 198 10.11 22.21 -5.40
C PHE A 198 10.67 20.97 -4.65
N ASP A 199 10.26 19.78 -5.09
CA ASP A 199 10.66 18.50 -4.50
C ASP A 199 11.11 17.53 -5.60
N ASP A 200 12.42 17.23 -5.63
CA ASP A 200 13.03 16.35 -6.63
C ASP A 200 12.39 14.95 -6.68
N THR A 201 11.88 14.43 -5.57
CA THR A 201 11.19 13.14 -5.53
C THR A 201 9.85 13.22 -6.24
N LEU A 202 9.07 14.28 -5.97
CA LEU A 202 7.77 14.48 -6.60
C LEU A 202 7.90 14.77 -8.09
N GLU A 203 8.90 15.54 -8.50
CA GLU A 203 9.20 15.78 -9.90
C GLU A 203 9.62 14.49 -10.63
N GLY A 204 10.48 13.69 -10.00
CA GLY A 204 10.88 12.39 -10.55
C GLY A 204 9.70 11.44 -10.71
N LEU A 205 8.79 11.40 -9.73
CA LEU A 205 7.57 10.60 -9.82
C LEU A 205 6.62 11.12 -10.91
N TRP A 206 6.46 12.45 -11.03
CA TRP A 206 5.63 13.07 -12.05
C TRP A 206 6.12 12.73 -13.47
N ASN A 207 7.40 12.89 -13.71
CA ASN A 207 8.02 12.60 -15.01
C ASN A 207 8.03 11.10 -15.37
N SER A 208 7.85 10.23 -14.38
CA SER A 208 7.79 8.78 -14.55
C SER A 208 6.37 8.21 -14.56
N LEU A 209 5.34 9.08 -14.53
CA LEU A 209 3.96 8.61 -14.69
C LEU A 209 3.75 7.97 -16.06
N PRO A 210 2.91 6.92 -16.13
CA PRO A 210 2.52 6.37 -17.43
C PRO A 210 1.83 7.43 -18.29
N ASN A 211 2.02 7.34 -19.61
CA ASN A 211 1.24 8.16 -20.52
C ASN A 211 -0.20 7.63 -20.55
N PHE A 212 -1.15 8.43 -20.08
CA PHE A 212 -2.58 8.10 -20.07
C PHE A 212 -3.30 8.50 -21.37
N ILE A 213 -2.58 9.14 -22.31
CA ILE A 213 -3.14 9.59 -23.58
C ILE A 213 -2.64 8.66 -24.67
N GLU A 214 -3.55 7.92 -25.31
CA GLU A 214 -3.27 7.07 -26.45
C GLU A 214 -3.78 7.73 -27.74
N GLY A 215 -2.92 7.78 -28.78
CA GLY A 215 -3.25 8.21 -30.13
C GLY A 215 -3.07 9.71 -30.39
N ASP A 216 -3.17 10.07 -31.68
CA ASP A 216 -2.98 11.45 -32.22
C ASP A 216 -4.30 12.24 -32.34
N ASN A 217 -5.27 11.93 -31.53
CA ASN A 217 -6.57 12.58 -31.59
C ASN A 217 -6.52 14.01 -31.03
N SER A 218 -7.20 14.94 -31.71
CA SER A 218 -7.42 16.30 -31.18
C SER A 218 -8.22 16.21 -29.89
N THR A 219 -7.62 16.65 -28.77
CA THR A 219 -8.24 16.56 -27.44
C THR A 219 -8.61 17.95 -26.95
N LEU A 220 -9.91 18.14 -26.60
CA LEU A 220 -10.36 19.33 -25.89
C LEU A 220 -10.35 19.06 -24.38
N VAL A 221 -9.58 19.86 -23.65
CA VAL A 221 -9.53 19.78 -22.18
C VAL A 221 -10.62 20.71 -21.60
N VAL A 222 -11.59 20.12 -20.90
CA VAL A 222 -12.61 20.88 -20.15
C VAL A 222 -12.24 20.81 -18.67
N ARG A 223 -11.90 21.97 -18.08
CA ARG A 223 -11.58 22.09 -16.65
C ARG A 223 -12.84 22.54 -15.90
N ASP A 224 -13.23 21.77 -14.90
CA ASP A 224 -14.17 22.22 -13.89
C ASP A 224 -13.43 23.03 -12.82
N GLY A 225 -13.76 24.31 -12.70
CA GLY A 225 -13.20 25.26 -11.73
C GLY A 225 -14.15 25.59 -10.58
N SER A 226 -15.21 24.78 -10.37
CA SER A 226 -16.15 24.98 -9.26
C SER A 226 -15.48 24.76 -7.89
N GLY A 227 -15.97 25.45 -6.86
CA GLY A 227 -15.40 25.39 -5.50
C GLY A 227 -15.45 23.99 -4.88
N SER A 228 -16.29 23.07 -5.36
CA SER A 228 -16.30 21.67 -4.93
C SER A 228 -15.04 20.90 -5.33
N MET A 229 -14.32 21.36 -6.36
CA MET A 229 -13.06 20.75 -6.78
C MET A 229 -11.89 21.09 -5.85
N ASP A 230 -12.02 22.14 -5.05
CA ASP A 230 -11.01 22.54 -4.04
C ASP A 230 -11.23 21.85 -2.69
N THR A 231 -12.35 21.14 -2.51
CA THR A 231 -12.60 20.37 -1.30
C THR A 231 -11.95 18.99 -1.41
N THR A 232 -10.94 18.72 -0.56
CA THR A 232 -10.51 17.36 -0.32
C THR A 232 -11.70 16.55 0.16
N VAL A 233 -12.16 15.61 -0.65
CA VAL A 233 -13.13 14.60 -0.22
C VAL A 233 -12.52 13.92 1.00
N GLY A 234 -13.16 14.11 2.15
CA GLY A 234 -12.62 13.73 3.46
C GLY A 234 -12.17 12.27 3.53
N ASN A 235 -11.15 12.08 4.32
CA ASN A 235 -10.61 10.78 4.75
C ASN A 235 -11.67 9.87 5.35
#